data_445fa29dca379993cc98db58340b917a
#
_entry.id   445fa29dca379993cc98db58340b917a
#
_cell.length_a   1.000
_cell.length_b   1.000
_cell.length_c   1.000
_cell.angle_alpha   90.00
_cell.angle_beta   90.00
_cell.angle_gamma   90.00
#
_symmetry.space_group_name_H-M   'P 1'
#
loop_
_entity.id
_entity.type
_entity.pdbx_description
1 polymer ?
#
loop_
_entity_poly.entity_id
_entity_poly.type
_entity_poly.pdbx_seq_one_letter_code
_entity_poly.pdbx_strand_id
1 'polypeptide(L)'
;MTLTYIPILALLTGGSVVGTTLEAVINGVINFIQSPAFAILVVLLVLLLVAWILLKIYGSMRAARLGRIIYERHFSEEGVYEGDEVELIETIRNPGFFPLLWVDVESYFFNELELEEYEADGSSTMQYCISRFNLWPYMQIKRHHRITAKQRGHYKLQIATIYAKKGPIPVEAPAELYVYPKAIPLNLPVIAVGRMQGDYVSNRPLFLDPFSLSGIRDYRFGDSISQINFKASAKVPMTGSSGSPLKVNARDYCASRRLMIYMDFHLPMGSKIDGAEYNRRAERGLSFCAALVRDTIYGGFSVGFAANCKAIDGEMSSRFPCESSDAHLIAIMKEMARMNPTDGASFASLLENDIRGGMRDTEVIIIAFDHNEEVLDRISTLEQFGNSVQTIILEEEGEEDGRE
;
A
#
# COMPACT_ATOMS: atom_id res chain seq x y z
N MET A 1 -47.23 -0.92 65.43
CA MET A 1 -46.28 -1.00 66.55
C MET A 1 -45.94 0.43 66.97
N THR A 2 -46.74 0.97 67.92
CA THR A 2 -46.56 2.31 68.44
C THR A 2 -45.45 2.27 69.48
N LEU A 3 -44.30 2.76 69.17
CA LEU A 3 -43.21 3.02 70.11
C LEU A 3 -43.53 4.29 70.88
N THR A 4 -43.98 4.10 72.13
CA THR A 4 -44.09 5.15 73.11
C THR A 4 -42.72 5.56 73.66
N TYR A 5 -42.17 6.62 73.05
CA TYR A 5 -41.00 7.30 73.58
C TYR A 5 -41.47 8.31 74.60
N ILE A 6 -41.21 8.05 75.87
CA ILE A 6 -41.42 8.88 77.03
C ILE A 6 -40.26 8.66 78.04
N PRO A 7 -39.95 9.55 78.82
CA PRO A 7 -39.90 11.00 79.10
C PRO A 7 -38.54 11.44 79.63
N ILE A 8 -37.50 11.36 78.95
CA ILE A 8 -36.18 11.86 79.42
C ILE A 8 -36.06 13.38 79.24
N LEU A 9 -36.92 13.99 78.41
CA LEU A 9 -36.86 15.43 78.09
C LEU A 9 -37.56 16.31 79.18
N ALA A 10 -38.39 15.75 80.04
CA ALA A 10 -39.08 16.50 81.07
C ALA A 10 -38.20 16.91 82.27
N LEU A 11 -36.98 16.39 82.40
CA LEU A 11 -36.08 16.68 83.54
C LEU A 11 -35.08 17.85 83.26
N LEU A 12 -35.07 18.40 82.03
CA LEU A 12 -34.14 19.47 81.61
C LEU A 12 -34.79 20.85 81.42
N THR A 13 -36.11 21.03 81.68
CA THR A 13 -36.80 22.32 81.42
C THR A 13 -37.26 23.00 82.66
N GLY A 14 -36.34 23.50 83.46
CA GLY A 14 -36.59 24.53 84.54
C GLY A 14 -36.62 25.93 83.93
N GLY A 15 -37.64 26.24 83.02
CA GLY A 15 -37.79 27.56 82.46
C GLY A 15 -38.95 27.61 81.47
N SER A 16 -40.07 28.22 81.88
CA SER A 16 -41.39 28.08 81.25
C SER A 16 -41.60 28.69 79.83
N VAL A 17 -40.59 29.27 79.21
CA VAL A 17 -40.73 29.82 77.80
C VAL A 17 -39.83 29.10 76.84
N VAL A 18 -38.68 28.63 77.21
CA VAL A 18 -37.74 27.89 76.37
C VAL A 18 -38.24 26.46 76.11
N GLY A 19 -38.95 25.87 77.07
CA GLY A 19 -39.54 24.55 76.96
C GLY A 19 -40.64 24.45 75.88
N THR A 20 -41.54 25.44 75.85
CA THR A 20 -42.65 25.46 74.88
C THR A 20 -42.22 25.69 73.48
N THR A 21 -41.17 26.48 73.24
CA THR A 21 -40.61 26.67 71.88
C THR A 21 -39.86 25.44 71.37
N LEU A 22 -39.16 24.73 72.29
CA LEU A 22 -38.44 23.51 71.89
C LEU A 22 -39.41 22.35 71.60
N GLU A 23 -40.50 22.20 72.41
CA GLU A 23 -41.56 21.22 72.14
C GLU A 23 -42.31 21.51 70.79
N ALA A 24 -42.60 22.79 70.52
CA ALA A 24 -43.23 23.17 69.25
C ALA A 24 -42.34 22.83 68.04
N VAL A 25 -41.02 23.06 68.13
CA VAL A 25 -40.04 22.71 67.08
C VAL A 25 -39.95 21.20 66.93
N ILE A 26 -39.88 20.45 68.06
CA ILE A 26 -39.81 18.99 68.03
C ILE A 26 -41.07 18.39 67.40
N ASN A 27 -42.25 18.85 67.80
CA ASN A 27 -43.52 18.39 67.22
C ASN A 27 -43.66 18.78 65.78
N GLY A 28 -43.18 19.97 65.34
CA GLY A 28 -43.11 20.38 63.94
C GLY A 28 -42.24 19.44 63.11
N VAL A 29 -41.05 19.08 63.61
CA VAL A 29 -40.14 18.14 62.92
C VAL A 29 -40.73 16.72 62.82
N ILE A 30 -41.38 16.25 63.93
CA ILE A 30 -42.05 14.95 64.00
C ILE A 30 -43.20 14.90 62.95
N ASN A 31 -44.05 15.94 62.93
CA ASN A 31 -45.14 16.04 61.97
C ASN A 31 -44.63 16.13 60.53
N PHE A 32 -43.51 16.81 60.27
CA PHE A 32 -42.89 16.86 59.00
C PHE A 32 -42.35 15.48 58.57
N ILE A 33 -41.68 14.76 59.48
CA ILE A 33 -41.18 13.39 59.18
C ILE A 33 -42.33 12.41 58.94
N GLN A 34 -43.47 12.59 59.57
CA GLN A 34 -44.69 11.78 59.37
C GLN A 34 -45.52 12.22 58.17
N SER A 35 -45.20 13.34 57.57
CA SER A 35 -45.93 13.85 56.40
C SER A 35 -45.70 13.01 55.11
N PRO A 36 -46.71 12.85 54.24
CA PRO A 36 -46.53 12.17 52.96
C PRO A 36 -45.51 12.90 52.07
N ALA A 37 -45.33 14.21 52.26
CA ALA A 37 -44.32 14.99 51.55
C ALA A 37 -42.90 14.57 51.91
N PHE A 38 -42.60 14.26 53.16
CA PHE A 38 -41.30 13.72 53.58
C PHE A 38 -41.03 12.32 53.01
N ALA A 39 -42.06 11.46 53.03
CA ALA A 39 -41.95 10.15 52.41
C ALA A 39 -41.63 10.23 50.89
N ILE A 40 -42.30 11.14 50.20
CA ILE A 40 -42.01 11.39 48.78
C ILE A 40 -40.59 11.92 48.55
N LEU A 41 -40.14 12.86 49.43
CA LEU A 41 -38.77 13.38 49.38
C LEU A 41 -37.71 12.28 49.56
N VAL A 42 -37.92 11.40 50.56
CA VAL A 42 -37.02 10.27 50.84
C VAL A 42 -36.98 9.30 49.64
N VAL A 43 -38.13 8.96 49.05
CA VAL A 43 -38.19 8.12 47.84
C VAL A 43 -37.44 8.76 46.69
N LEU A 44 -37.63 10.07 46.47
CA LEU A 44 -36.87 10.81 45.44
C LEU A 44 -35.35 10.78 45.68
N LEU A 45 -34.91 10.99 46.93
CA LEU A 45 -33.48 10.92 47.24
C LEU A 45 -32.91 9.52 47.06
N VAL A 46 -33.67 8.47 47.42
CA VAL A 46 -33.26 7.09 47.19
C VAL A 46 -33.16 6.80 45.69
N LEU A 47 -34.13 7.24 44.91
CA LEU A 47 -34.08 7.09 43.43
C LEU A 47 -32.89 7.81 42.82
N LEU A 48 -32.59 9.04 43.28
CA LEU A 48 -31.41 9.79 42.82
C LEU A 48 -30.11 9.10 43.23
N LEU A 49 -30.04 8.56 44.44
CA LEU A 49 -28.89 7.80 44.91
C LEU A 49 -28.67 6.51 44.09
N VAL A 50 -29.75 5.77 43.86
CA VAL A 50 -29.71 4.57 43.00
C VAL A 50 -29.27 4.94 41.56
N ALA A 51 -29.82 6.00 41.00
CA ALA A 51 -29.43 6.50 39.70
C ALA A 51 -27.93 6.89 39.63
N TRP A 52 -27.45 7.58 40.68
CA TRP A 52 -26.04 7.96 40.82
C TRP A 52 -25.12 6.73 40.94
N ILE A 53 -25.49 5.73 41.74
CA ILE A 53 -24.76 4.47 41.88
C ILE A 53 -24.72 3.73 40.52
N LEU A 54 -25.87 3.63 39.84
CA LEU A 54 -25.95 2.99 38.51
C LEU A 54 -25.07 3.70 37.48
N LEU A 55 -25.05 5.05 37.47
CA LEU A 55 -24.17 5.85 36.63
C LEU A 55 -22.68 5.61 36.94
N LYS A 56 -22.33 5.50 38.23
CA LYS A 56 -20.94 5.18 38.63
C LYS A 56 -20.52 3.78 38.19
N ILE A 57 -21.38 2.79 38.40
CA ILE A 57 -21.16 1.40 37.98
C ILE A 57 -21.02 1.35 36.46
N TYR A 58 -21.94 1.99 35.71
CA TYR A 58 -21.87 2.08 34.25
C TYR A 58 -20.57 2.72 33.78
N GLY A 59 -20.15 3.85 34.37
CA GLY A 59 -18.91 4.52 34.05
C GLY A 59 -17.65 3.66 34.29
N SER A 60 -17.63 2.89 35.39
CA SER A 60 -16.53 1.98 35.72
C SER A 60 -16.47 0.80 34.77
N MET A 61 -17.64 0.19 34.47
CA MET A 61 -17.74 -0.94 33.53
C MET A 61 -17.42 -0.56 32.09
N ARG A 62 -17.79 0.66 31.67
CA ARG A 62 -17.46 1.20 30.34
C ARG A 62 -15.95 1.23 30.11
N ALA A 63 -15.19 1.75 31.07
CA ALA A 63 -13.74 1.85 30.92
C ALA A 63 -13.03 0.48 30.82
N ALA A 64 -13.52 -0.53 31.53
CA ALA A 64 -12.98 -1.89 31.50
C ALA A 64 -13.34 -2.62 30.18
N ARG A 65 -14.38 -2.19 29.47
CA ARG A 65 -14.90 -2.83 28.26
C ARG A 65 -14.44 -2.20 26.96
N LEU A 66 -14.03 -0.93 27.01
CA LEU A 66 -13.38 -0.27 25.87
C LEU A 66 -12.13 -1.02 25.41
N GLY A 67 -11.38 -1.64 26.33
CA GLY A 67 -10.26 -2.53 26.01
C GLY A 67 -10.65 -3.89 25.40
N ARG A 68 -11.96 -4.19 25.27
CA ARG A 68 -12.46 -5.40 24.59
C ARG A 68 -13.06 -5.12 23.23
N ILE A 69 -13.09 -3.85 22.80
CA ILE A 69 -13.52 -3.49 21.44
C ILE A 69 -12.54 -4.14 20.47
N ILE A 70 -13.10 -4.78 19.45
CA ILE A 70 -12.33 -5.28 18.32
C ILE A 70 -12.35 -4.17 17.27
N TYR A 71 -11.17 -3.67 16.93
CA TYR A 71 -10.99 -2.66 15.90
C TYR A 71 -9.99 -3.18 14.88
N GLU A 72 -10.41 -3.20 13.62
CA GLU A 72 -9.63 -3.67 12.49
C GLU A 72 -9.76 -2.66 11.36
N ARG A 73 -8.71 -2.51 10.57
CA ARG A 73 -8.74 -1.69 9.35
C ARG A 73 -7.94 -2.36 8.27
N HIS A 74 -8.35 -2.17 7.04
CA HIS A 74 -7.65 -2.64 5.85
C HIS A 74 -7.99 -1.75 4.66
N PHE A 75 -7.09 -1.67 3.71
CA PHE A 75 -7.38 -1.03 2.44
C PHE A 75 -8.15 -2.00 1.53
N SER A 76 -8.96 -1.46 0.61
CA SER A 76 -9.70 -2.25 -0.38
C SER A 76 -8.77 -2.97 -1.35
N GLU A 77 -7.57 -2.41 -1.59
CA GLU A 77 -6.53 -2.94 -2.44
C GLU A 77 -5.17 -2.89 -1.73
N GLU A 78 -4.28 -3.84 -2.05
CA GLU A 78 -2.92 -3.86 -1.50
C GLU A 78 -2.02 -2.80 -2.12
N GLY A 79 -2.32 -2.36 -3.34
CA GLY A 79 -1.54 -1.36 -4.05
C GLY A 79 -2.32 -0.67 -5.14
N VAL A 80 -2.06 0.63 -5.30
CA VAL A 80 -2.69 1.52 -6.27
C VAL A 80 -1.64 2.40 -6.93
N TYR A 81 -1.94 2.99 -8.08
CA TYR A 81 -1.03 3.96 -8.69
C TYR A 81 -1.18 5.34 -8.07
N GLU A 82 -0.14 6.13 -8.15
CA GLU A 82 -0.17 7.54 -7.75
C GLU A 82 -1.25 8.30 -8.54
N GLY A 83 -2.12 8.96 -7.81
CA GLY A 83 -3.30 9.67 -8.31
C GLY A 83 -4.60 8.87 -8.26
N ASP A 84 -4.55 7.57 -7.97
CA ASP A 84 -5.74 6.73 -7.86
C ASP A 84 -6.41 6.88 -6.49
N GLU A 85 -7.70 6.54 -6.44
CA GLU A 85 -8.49 6.47 -5.23
C GLU A 85 -8.51 5.04 -4.68
N VAL A 86 -8.44 4.92 -3.35
CA VAL A 86 -8.55 3.65 -2.61
C VAL A 86 -9.43 3.85 -1.39
N GLU A 87 -10.16 2.82 -0.99
CA GLU A 87 -10.96 2.87 0.23
C GLU A 87 -10.18 2.25 1.41
N LEU A 88 -10.15 2.98 2.54
CA LEU A 88 -9.81 2.41 3.83
C LEU A 88 -11.08 1.98 4.55
N ILE A 89 -11.18 0.71 4.87
CA ILE A 89 -12.32 0.10 5.53
C ILE A 89 -11.99 -0.09 7.01
N GLU A 90 -12.64 0.69 7.86
CA GLU A 90 -12.57 0.55 9.31
C GLU A 90 -13.72 -0.32 9.80
N THR A 91 -13.40 -1.33 10.59
CA THR A 91 -14.38 -2.23 11.20
C THR A 91 -14.24 -2.15 12.71
N ILE A 92 -15.30 -1.72 13.38
CA ILE A 92 -15.35 -1.68 14.85
C ILE A 92 -16.49 -2.55 15.36
N ARG A 93 -16.21 -3.39 16.36
CA ARG A 93 -17.17 -4.33 16.91
C ARG A 93 -17.20 -4.28 18.43
N ASN A 94 -18.40 -4.21 19.00
CA ASN A 94 -18.64 -4.40 20.43
C ASN A 94 -19.05 -5.87 20.69
N PRO A 95 -18.18 -6.71 21.22
CA PRO A 95 -18.52 -8.11 21.52
C PRO A 95 -19.32 -8.25 22.82
N GLY A 96 -19.55 -7.16 23.55
CA GLY A 96 -20.19 -7.15 24.86
C GLY A 96 -21.70 -6.86 24.81
N PHE A 97 -22.37 -7.22 25.92
CA PHE A 97 -23.82 -6.97 26.11
C PHE A 97 -24.16 -5.50 26.39
N PHE A 98 -23.19 -4.65 26.81
CA PHE A 98 -23.46 -3.26 27.16
C PHE A 98 -23.20 -2.32 26.01
N PRO A 99 -24.06 -1.30 25.81
CA PRO A 99 -23.85 -0.29 24.81
C PRO A 99 -22.62 0.57 25.16
N LEU A 100 -21.82 0.88 24.17
CA LEU A 100 -20.68 1.79 24.22
C LEU A 100 -21.00 2.99 23.34
N LEU A 101 -21.45 4.08 23.97
CA LEU A 101 -21.82 5.31 23.29
C LEU A 101 -20.63 6.27 23.30
N TRP A 102 -20.50 7.07 22.21
CA TRP A 102 -19.46 8.09 22.03
C TRP A 102 -18.04 7.49 22.21
N VAL A 103 -17.75 6.45 21.44
CA VAL A 103 -16.41 5.90 21.31
C VAL A 103 -15.71 6.68 20.20
N ASP A 104 -14.69 7.44 20.57
CA ASP A 104 -13.87 8.17 19.61
C ASP A 104 -12.62 7.34 19.31
N VAL A 105 -12.39 7.09 18.02
CA VAL A 105 -11.21 6.40 17.50
C VAL A 105 -10.40 7.42 16.73
N GLU A 106 -9.17 7.65 17.13
CA GLU A 106 -8.22 8.51 16.47
C GLU A 106 -7.24 7.65 15.66
N SER A 107 -7.16 7.92 14.37
CA SER A 107 -6.26 7.27 13.42
C SER A 107 -5.33 8.30 12.80
N TYR A 108 -4.04 7.98 12.73
CA TYR A 108 -3.02 8.82 12.12
C TYR A 108 -2.76 8.38 10.69
N PHE A 109 -2.67 9.34 9.78
CA PHE A 109 -2.43 9.14 8.35
C PHE A 109 -1.25 10.00 7.88
N PHE A 110 -0.59 9.55 6.84
CA PHE A 110 0.41 10.34 6.14
C PHE A 110 -0.26 11.41 5.29
N ASN A 111 0.33 12.59 5.19
CA ASN A 111 -0.23 13.71 4.40
C ASN A 111 -0.31 13.41 2.90
N GLU A 112 0.50 12.49 2.43
CA GLU A 112 0.53 12.01 1.05
C GLU A 112 -0.69 11.13 0.69
N LEU A 113 -1.45 10.71 1.72
CA LEU A 113 -2.73 10.01 1.59
C LEU A 113 -3.86 10.98 1.93
N GLU A 114 -4.41 11.67 0.94
CA GLU A 114 -5.47 12.65 1.16
C GLU A 114 -6.82 11.98 1.42
N LEU A 115 -7.40 12.24 2.60
CA LEU A 115 -8.75 11.82 2.92
C LEU A 115 -9.76 12.86 2.42
N GLU A 116 -10.77 12.42 1.67
CA GLU A 116 -11.82 13.30 1.11
C GLU A 116 -12.61 14.07 2.19
N GLU A 117 -12.71 13.52 3.40
CA GLU A 117 -13.51 14.09 4.51
C GLU A 117 -12.73 15.10 5.38
N TYR A 118 -11.42 15.29 5.18
CA TYR A 118 -10.56 16.09 6.06
C TYR A 118 -9.61 17.00 5.29
N GLU A 119 -9.65 18.28 5.64
CA GLU A 119 -8.64 19.25 5.19
C GLU A 119 -7.35 19.05 6.02
N ALA A 120 -6.24 18.86 5.34
CA ALA A 120 -4.93 18.74 5.96
C ALA A 120 -4.55 20.08 6.65
N ASP A 121 -4.27 20.03 7.95
CA ASP A 121 -3.67 21.16 8.64
C ASP A 121 -2.18 21.23 8.22
N GLY A 122 -1.85 22.20 7.36
CA GLY A 122 -0.58 22.28 6.61
C GLY A 122 0.72 22.39 7.42
N SER A 123 0.70 22.10 8.72
CA SER A 123 1.86 22.29 9.61
C SER A 123 2.53 20.99 10.11
N SER A 124 1.94 19.82 9.91
CA SER A 124 2.49 18.53 10.38
C SER A 124 2.64 17.51 9.24
N THR A 125 3.63 16.63 9.35
CA THR A 125 3.87 15.52 8.40
C THR A 125 2.77 14.45 8.45
N MET A 126 1.95 14.45 9.49
CA MET A 126 0.85 13.51 9.69
C MET A 126 -0.44 14.25 9.99
N GLN A 127 -1.51 13.82 9.38
CA GLN A 127 -2.88 14.21 9.68
C GLN A 127 -3.54 13.15 10.57
N TYR A 128 -4.54 13.56 11.35
CA TYR A 128 -5.31 12.63 12.16
C TYR A 128 -6.80 12.75 11.86
N CYS A 129 -7.48 11.63 11.93
CA CYS A 129 -8.92 11.53 11.77
C CYS A 129 -9.54 11.01 13.06
N ILE A 130 -10.60 11.68 13.54
CA ILE A 130 -11.38 11.22 14.69
C ILE A 130 -12.71 10.69 14.19
N SER A 131 -12.87 9.38 14.30
CA SER A 131 -14.12 8.68 13.98
C SER A 131 -14.92 8.44 15.23
N ARG A 132 -16.17 8.96 15.32
CA ARG A 132 -17.07 8.73 16.44
C ARG A 132 -18.06 7.61 16.16
N PHE A 133 -18.14 6.64 17.10
CA PHE A 133 -19.00 5.47 17.00
C PHE A 133 -19.94 5.35 18.19
N ASN A 134 -21.18 4.88 17.92
CA ASN A 134 -22.15 4.46 18.91
C ASN A 134 -22.40 2.96 18.74
N LEU A 135 -21.82 2.15 19.62
CA LEU A 135 -21.82 0.71 19.52
C LEU A 135 -22.84 0.09 20.48
N TRP A 136 -23.96 -0.38 19.95
CA TRP A 136 -24.90 -1.19 20.69
C TRP A 136 -24.35 -2.57 21.02
N PRO A 137 -24.98 -3.32 21.94
CA PRO A 137 -24.56 -4.69 22.26
C PRO A 137 -24.45 -5.54 20.98
N TYR A 138 -23.32 -6.27 20.84
CA TYR A 138 -23.03 -7.18 19.72
C TYR A 138 -23.05 -6.53 18.33
N MET A 139 -23.02 -5.20 18.27
CA MET A 139 -23.04 -4.44 17.03
C MET A 139 -21.64 -4.37 16.41
N GLN A 140 -21.61 -4.45 15.09
CA GLN A 140 -20.44 -4.19 14.24
C GLN A 140 -20.79 -3.05 13.28
N ILE A 141 -19.90 -2.09 13.15
CA ILE A 141 -20.01 -0.98 12.20
C ILE A 141 -18.80 -1.06 11.27
N LYS A 142 -19.06 -0.92 9.97
CA LYS A 142 -18.04 -0.71 8.95
C LYS A 142 -18.15 0.71 8.45
N ARG A 143 -17.03 1.39 8.30
CA ARG A 143 -16.92 2.73 7.71
C ARG A 143 -15.92 2.68 6.58
N HIS A 144 -16.24 3.35 5.50
CA HIS A 144 -15.42 3.46 4.30
C HIS A 144 -14.94 4.89 4.20
N HIS A 145 -13.64 5.09 4.10
CA HIS A 145 -13.00 6.38 3.86
C HIS A 145 -12.34 6.35 2.50
N ARG A 146 -12.69 7.29 1.63
CA ARG A 146 -12.00 7.45 0.36
C ARG A 146 -10.70 8.20 0.58
N ILE A 147 -9.65 7.65 0.02
CA ILE A 147 -8.29 8.16 0.12
C ILE A 147 -7.73 8.30 -1.28
N THR A 148 -7.21 9.47 -1.61
CA THR A 148 -6.45 9.70 -2.84
C THR A 148 -4.96 9.55 -2.55
N ALA A 149 -4.29 8.68 -3.27
CA ALA A 149 -2.86 8.43 -3.14
C ALA A 149 -2.07 9.49 -3.92
N LYS A 150 -1.57 10.54 -3.26
CA LYS A 150 -0.90 11.68 -3.92
C LYS A 150 0.55 11.44 -4.28
N GLN A 151 1.22 10.57 -3.57
CA GLN A 151 2.65 10.33 -3.76
C GLN A 151 2.98 8.85 -3.63
N ARG A 152 3.90 8.38 -4.48
CA ARG A 152 4.46 7.04 -4.40
C ARG A 152 5.04 6.76 -3.01
N GLY A 153 4.83 5.56 -2.51
CA GLY A 153 5.37 5.16 -1.19
C GLY A 153 4.84 3.85 -0.69
N HIS A 154 5.42 3.39 0.42
CA HIS A 154 4.91 2.27 1.20
C HIS A 154 4.39 2.80 2.54
N TYR A 155 3.09 2.86 2.69
CA TYR A 155 2.41 3.44 3.84
C TYR A 155 1.96 2.35 4.81
N LYS A 156 2.47 2.40 6.05
CA LYS A 156 2.15 1.46 7.12
C LYS A 156 1.41 2.18 8.24
N LEU A 157 0.15 1.88 8.39
CA LEU A 157 -0.64 2.31 9.52
C LEU A 157 -0.58 1.22 10.60
N GLN A 158 -0.06 1.50 11.78
CA GLN A 158 0.15 0.47 12.81
C GLN A 158 -0.85 0.60 13.96
N ILE A 159 -0.99 1.80 14.52
CA ILE A 159 -1.72 2.04 15.76
C ILE A 159 -2.90 2.96 15.49
N ALA A 160 -4.03 2.67 16.13
CA ALA A 160 -5.14 3.58 16.32
C ALA A 160 -5.35 3.79 17.83
N THR A 161 -5.89 4.93 18.21
CA THR A 161 -6.13 5.25 19.64
C THR A 161 -7.62 5.36 19.92
N ILE A 162 -8.12 4.55 20.85
CA ILE A 162 -9.50 4.64 21.32
C ILE A 162 -9.52 5.52 22.56
N TYR A 163 -10.29 6.60 22.53
CA TYR A 163 -10.44 7.50 23.67
C TYR A 163 -11.49 7.00 24.65
N ALA A 164 -11.06 6.84 25.91
CA ALA A 164 -11.86 6.46 27.03
C ALA A 164 -11.77 7.53 28.15
N LYS A 165 -12.73 7.53 29.12
CA LYS A 165 -12.70 8.43 30.28
C LYS A 165 -11.41 8.34 31.12
N LYS A 166 -10.70 7.21 31.07
CA LYS A 166 -9.44 6.99 31.81
C LYS A 166 -8.18 7.33 31.01
N GLY A 167 -8.32 7.80 29.80
CA GLY A 167 -7.22 8.14 28.90
C GLY A 167 -7.23 7.35 27.59
N PRO A 168 -6.26 7.60 26.70
CA PRO A 168 -6.13 6.94 25.42
C PRO A 168 -5.76 5.45 25.62
N ILE A 169 -6.36 4.59 24.81
CA ILE A 169 -6.08 3.16 24.74
C ILE A 169 -5.54 2.89 23.33
N PRO A 170 -4.23 2.62 23.17
CA PRO A 170 -3.68 2.24 21.88
C PRO A 170 -4.17 0.84 21.49
N VAL A 171 -4.55 0.68 20.24
CA VAL A 171 -4.98 -0.59 19.65
C VAL A 171 -4.14 -0.84 18.42
N GLU A 172 -3.55 -2.02 18.34
CA GLU A 172 -2.85 -2.47 17.15
C GLU A 172 -3.86 -2.79 16.04
N ALA A 173 -3.78 -2.06 14.94
CA ALA A 173 -4.63 -2.24 13.78
C ALA A 173 -3.77 -2.00 12.51
N PRO A 174 -2.90 -2.95 12.17
CA PRO A 174 -2.02 -2.80 11.03
C PRO A 174 -2.81 -2.77 9.72
N ALA A 175 -2.48 -1.81 8.85
CA ALA A 175 -2.94 -1.75 7.48
C ALA A 175 -1.79 -1.21 6.61
N GLU A 176 -1.56 -1.82 5.47
CA GLU A 176 -0.48 -1.47 4.56
C GLU A 176 -1.03 -1.14 3.19
N LEU A 177 -0.46 -0.11 2.56
CA LEU A 177 -0.77 0.30 1.20
C LEU A 177 0.51 0.59 0.44
N TYR A 178 0.64 -0.01 -0.75
CA TYR A 178 1.69 0.33 -1.69
C TYR A 178 1.13 1.30 -2.73
N VAL A 179 1.72 2.48 -2.82
CA VAL A 179 1.41 3.44 -3.89
C VAL A 179 2.51 3.34 -4.94
N TYR A 180 2.14 2.81 -6.10
CA TYR A 180 3.06 2.60 -7.22
C TYR A 180 3.36 3.91 -7.95
N PRO A 181 4.52 4.04 -8.61
CA PRO A 181 4.82 5.19 -9.45
C PRO A 181 3.72 5.35 -10.51
N LYS A 182 3.39 6.59 -10.84
CA LYS A 182 2.48 6.90 -11.92
C LYS A 182 3.08 6.41 -13.24
N ALA A 183 2.43 5.47 -13.92
CA ALA A 183 2.92 4.96 -15.18
C ALA A 183 2.71 5.99 -16.29
N ILE A 184 3.74 6.78 -16.57
CA ILE A 184 3.72 7.81 -17.62
C ILE A 184 4.23 7.16 -18.92
N PRO A 185 3.44 7.15 -20.00
CA PRO A 185 3.91 6.62 -21.26
C PRO A 185 5.09 7.44 -21.76
N LEU A 186 6.19 6.77 -22.05
CA LEU A 186 7.32 7.38 -22.74
C LEU A 186 6.92 7.61 -24.18
N ASN A 187 6.90 8.87 -24.60
CA ASN A 187 6.97 9.24 -26.01
C ASN A 187 8.41 9.02 -26.53
N LEU A 188 8.99 7.86 -26.17
CA LEU A 188 10.25 7.48 -26.81
C LEU A 188 9.98 7.30 -28.29
N PRO A 189 10.82 7.86 -29.16
CA PRO A 189 10.79 7.45 -30.55
C PRO A 189 10.89 5.92 -30.54
N VAL A 190 9.93 5.30 -31.21
CA VAL A 190 9.56 3.88 -31.30
C VAL A 190 10.74 2.89 -31.48
N ILE A 191 11.98 3.29 -31.20
CA ILE A 191 13.20 2.56 -31.47
C ILE A 191 13.35 1.32 -30.59
N ALA A 192 12.94 1.35 -29.34
CA ALA A 192 13.01 0.17 -28.47
C ALA A 192 11.81 -0.77 -28.69
N VAL A 193 10.60 -0.22 -28.75
CA VAL A 193 9.36 -1.02 -28.96
C VAL A 193 9.19 -1.37 -30.44
N GLY A 194 9.61 -0.52 -31.38
CA GLY A 194 9.53 -0.78 -32.82
C GLY A 194 10.53 -1.84 -33.31
N ARG A 195 11.68 -2.00 -32.64
CA ARG A 195 12.56 -3.15 -32.83
C ARG A 195 11.95 -4.44 -32.26
N MET A 196 11.00 -4.34 -31.37
CA MET A 196 10.21 -5.48 -30.90
C MET A 196 9.17 -5.95 -31.93
N GLN A 197 8.74 -5.12 -32.88
CA GLN A 197 7.72 -5.46 -33.89
C GLN A 197 8.25 -5.66 -35.33
N GLY A 198 9.51 -5.39 -35.61
CA GLY A 198 10.03 -5.42 -36.99
C GLY A 198 10.92 -6.61 -37.27
N ASP A 199 10.96 -7.00 -38.56
CA ASP A 199 11.79 -8.00 -39.20
C ASP A 199 13.30 -7.83 -38.93
N TYR A 200 13.74 -8.14 -37.70
CA TYR A 200 15.16 -8.19 -37.38
C TYR A 200 15.68 -9.58 -37.71
N VAL A 201 16.44 -9.71 -38.76
CA VAL A 201 17.24 -10.91 -39.07
C VAL A 201 18.32 -11.00 -38.00
N SER A 202 18.01 -11.63 -36.88
CA SER A 202 18.97 -11.89 -35.80
C SER A 202 19.85 -13.06 -36.18
N ASN A 203 21.16 -12.90 -36.16
CA ASN A 203 22.14 -14.01 -36.22
C ASN A 203 22.18 -14.87 -34.96
N ARG A 204 21.14 -14.79 -34.08
CA ARG A 204 21.08 -15.45 -32.80
C ARG A 204 20.48 -16.84 -32.90
N PRO A 205 20.87 -17.80 -32.04
CA PRO A 205 20.21 -19.10 -31.94
C PRO A 205 18.76 -18.89 -31.46
N LEU A 206 17.87 -19.06 -32.42
CA LEU A 206 16.43 -18.91 -32.23
C LEU A 206 15.88 -20.25 -31.69
N PHE A 207 15.05 -20.22 -30.66
CA PHE A 207 14.31 -21.41 -30.27
C PHE A 207 13.17 -21.66 -31.25
N LEU A 208 13.04 -22.92 -31.72
CA LEU A 208 11.91 -23.33 -32.52
C LEU A 208 10.62 -23.23 -31.73
N ASP A 209 9.69 -22.38 -32.17
CA ASP A 209 8.37 -22.33 -31.58
C ASP A 209 7.62 -23.65 -31.86
N PRO A 210 7.27 -24.44 -30.84
CA PRO A 210 6.57 -25.70 -31.05
C PRO A 210 5.15 -25.52 -31.60
N PHE A 211 4.58 -24.32 -31.52
CA PHE A 211 3.20 -24.03 -31.91
C PHE A 211 3.06 -23.22 -33.20
N SER A 212 4.10 -22.51 -33.66
CA SER A 212 4.06 -21.73 -34.89
C SER A 212 4.65 -22.50 -36.06
N LEU A 213 3.85 -22.69 -37.11
CA LEU A 213 4.23 -23.33 -38.34
C LEU A 213 4.43 -22.25 -39.43
N SER A 214 5.67 -22.00 -39.82
CA SER A 214 5.99 -21.08 -40.93
C SER A 214 5.76 -21.66 -42.32
N GLY A 215 5.75 -23.01 -42.41
CA GLY A 215 5.55 -23.67 -43.71
C GLY A 215 5.96 -25.11 -43.74
N ILE A 216 6.20 -25.62 -44.97
CA ILE A 216 6.67 -26.98 -45.23
C ILE A 216 7.92 -26.87 -46.12
N ARG A 217 9.01 -27.51 -45.68
CA ARG A 217 10.27 -27.56 -46.45
C ARG A 217 10.73 -28.98 -46.70
N ASP A 218 11.72 -29.13 -47.56
CA ASP A 218 12.35 -30.43 -47.80
C ASP A 218 13.13 -30.92 -46.55
N TYR A 219 13.07 -32.23 -46.32
CA TYR A 219 13.85 -32.89 -45.28
C TYR A 219 15.34 -32.72 -45.55
N ARG A 220 16.09 -32.39 -44.52
CA ARG A 220 17.57 -32.34 -44.50
C ARG A 220 18.12 -33.33 -43.49
N PHE A 221 19.29 -33.86 -43.79
CA PHE A 221 19.98 -34.76 -42.85
C PHE A 221 20.20 -34.05 -41.49
N GLY A 222 19.70 -34.64 -40.43
CA GLY A 222 19.70 -34.06 -39.05
C GLY A 222 18.34 -33.57 -38.57
N ASP A 223 17.33 -33.48 -39.46
CA ASP A 223 15.98 -33.14 -39.03
C ASP A 223 15.36 -34.26 -38.19
N SER A 224 14.64 -33.90 -37.12
CA SER A 224 13.94 -34.85 -36.24
C SER A 224 12.79 -35.54 -36.97
N ILE A 225 12.67 -36.85 -36.81
CA ILE A 225 11.59 -37.66 -37.40
C ILE A 225 10.21 -37.18 -36.93
N SER A 226 10.11 -36.65 -35.73
CA SER A 226 8.86 -36.08 -35.16
C SER A 226 8.35 -34.85 -35.92
N GLN A 227 9.20 -34.20 -36.71
CA GLN A 227 8.84 -33.01 -37.49
C GLN A 227 8.41 -33.35 -38.92
N ILE A 228 8.48 -34.61 -39.33
CA ILE A 228 8.09 -35.03 -40.68
C ILE A 228 6.59 -34.87 -40.86
N ASN A 229 6.21 -34.12 -41.92
CA ASN A 229 4.82 -34.00 -42.33
C ASN A 229 4.49 -35.07 -43.33
N PHE A 230 4.04 -36.25 -42.86
CA PHE A 230 3.69 -37.41 -43.69
C PHE A 230 2.59 -37.07 -44.69
N LYS A 231 1.64 -36.18 -44.36
CA LYS A 231 0.56 -35.79 -45.26
C LYS A 231 1.10 -34.94 -46.46
N ALA A 232 2.05 -34.08 -46.21
CA ALA A 232 2.70 -33.30 -47.24
C ALA A 232 3.65 -34.16 -48.07
N SER A 233 4.41 -35.06 -47.44
CA SER A 233 5.32 -35.99 -48.09
C SER A 233 4.58 -36.92 -49.07
N ALA A 234 3.39 -37.43 -48.70
CA ALA A 234 2.57 -38.28 -49.54
C ALA A 234 2.01 -37.60 -50.81
N LYS A 235 2.04 -36.29 -50.90
CA LYS A 235 1.60 -35.47 -52.05
C LYS A 235 2.70 -35.20 -53.03
N VAL A 236 3.96 -35.54 -52.74
CA VAL A 236 5.09 -35.32 -53.61
C VAL A 236 5.11 -36.42 -54.68
N PRO A 237 5.06 -36.11 -55.99
CA PRO A 237 5.17 -37.07 -57.04
C PRO A 237 6.53 -37.80 -57.01
N MET A 238 6.51 -39.14 -57.08
CA MET A 238 7.73 -39.95 -57.05
C MET A 238 8.61 -39.84 -58.31
N THR A 239 8.11 -39.21 -59.36
CA THR A 239 8.80 -39.10 -60.65
C THR A 239 9.23 -37.65 -60.92
N GLY A 240 10.53 -37.40 -60.90
CA GLY A 240 11.12 -36.23 -61.56
C GLY A 240 11.40 -34.99 -60.75
N SER A 241 11.22 -34.98 -59.43
CA SER A 241 11.59 -33.81 -58.63
C SER A 241 12.98 -33.94 -58.02
N SER A 242 13.78 -32.89 -58.19
CA SER A 242 15.15 -32.76 -57.68
C SER A 242 15.23 -32.56 -56.14
N GLY A 243 14.16 -32.87 -55.37
CA GLY A 243 14.07 -32.64 -53.95
C GLY A 243 13.85 -33.91 -53.14
N SER A 244 14.00 -33.85 -51.84
CA SER A 244 13.72 -34.94 -50.89
C SER A 244 12.23 -35.33 -50.96
N PRO A 245 11.89 -36.66 -51.05
CA PRO A 245 10.50 -37.09 -50.99
C PRO A 245 9.86 -36.83 -49.63
N LEU A 246 10.65 -36.59 -48.60
CA LEU A 246 10.17 -36.26 -47.28
C LEU A 246 10.07 -34.76 -47.08
N LYS A 247 8.93 -34.30 -46.54
CA LYS A 247 8.66 -32.92 -46.17
C LYS A 247 8.61 -32.78 -44.66
N VAL A 248 9.18 -31.69 -44.15
CA VAL A 248 9.23 -31.38 -42.72
C VAL A 248 8.46 -30.08 -42.48
N ASN A 249 7.74 -30.03 -41.39
CA ASN A 249 7.12 -28.81 -40.90
C ASN A 249 8.24 -27.82 -40.55
N ALA A 250 8.32 -26.72 -41.28
CA ALA A 250 9.16 -25.59 -40.89
C ALA A 250 8.42 -24.81 -39.78
N ARG A 251 9.09 -24.59 -38.69
CA ARG A 251 8.57 -23.83 -37.58
C ARG A 251 9.24 -22.46 -37.55
N ASP A 252 8.50 -21.47 -37.07
CA ASP A 252 9.08 -20.16 -36.81
C ASP A 252 10.02 -20.22 -35.62
N TYR A 253 11.01 -19.35 -35.65
CA TYR A 253 11.92 -19.20 -34.56
C TYR A 253 11.44 -18.03 -33.70
N CYS A 254 11.13 -18.31 -32.45
CA CYS A 254 10.89 -17.28 -31.45
C CYS A 254 12.18 -16.97 -30.71
N ALA A 255 12.63 -15.73 -30.78
CA ALA A 255 13.59 -15.23 -29.80
C ALA A 255 12.80 -14.91 -28.52
N SER A 256 13.14 -15.56 -27.41
CA SER A 256 12.69 -15.10 -26.10
C SER A 256 13.31 -13.71 -25.88
N ARG A 257 12.53 -12.67 -26.11
CA ARG A 257 12.99 -11.30 -25.90
C ARG A 257 12.99 -11.01 -24.41
N ARG A 258 14.18 -10.75 -23.89
CA ARG A 258 14.41 -10.37 -22.50
C ARG A 258 14.78 -8.90 -22.47
N LEU A 259 14.07 -8.13 -21.65
CA LEU A 259 14.38 -6.74 -21.37
C LEU A 259 14.85 -6.61 -19.93
N MET A 260 16.00 -6.01 -19.71
CA MET A 260 16.46 -5.64 -18.37
C MET A 260 16.47 -4.12 -18.23
N ILE A 261 15.76 -3.60 -17.26
CA ILE A 261 15.65 -2.17 -17.00
C ILE A 261 16.46 -1.85 -15.75
N TYR A 262 17.35 -0.89 -15.87
CA TYR A 262 18.14 -0.36 -14.75
C TYR A 262 17.77 1.09 -14.49
N MET A 263 17.65 1.44 -13.21
CA MET A 263 17.54 2.81 -12.76
C MET A 263 18.77 3.18 -11.94
N ASP A 264 19.51 4.19 -12.42
CA ASP A 264 20.68 4.75 -11.73
C ASP A 264 20.31 6.06 -11.03
N PHE A 265 20.39 6.05 -9.71
CA PHE A 265 20.14 7.22 -8.86
C PHE A 265 21.41 8.01 -8.53
N HIS A 266 22.56 7.66 -9.10
CA HIS A 266 23.80 8.34 -8.82
C HIS A 266 23.85 9.72 -9.46
N LEU A 267 24.16 10.74 -8.64
CA LEU A 267 24.46 12.09 -9.13
C LEU A 267 25.97 12.25 -9.30
N PRO A 268 26.43 12.81 -10.41
CA PRO A 268 27.85 13.10 -10.59
C PRO A 268 28.35 14.06 -9.52
N MET A 269 29.61 13.87 -9.07
CA MET A 269 30.27 14.80 -8.15
C MET A 269 30.31 16.20 -8.75
N GLY A 270 29.74 17.17 -8.03
CA GLY A 270 29.73 18.59 -8.45
C GLY A 270 28.50 19.01 -9.26
N SER A 271 27.49 18.14 -9.40
CA SER A 271 26.21 18.54 -9.98
C SER A 271 25.58 19.64 -9.10
N LYS A 272 25.03 20.67 -9.76
CA LYS A 272 24.35 21.79 -9.10
C LYS A 272 22.84 21.55 -8.95
N ILE A 273 22.41 20.31 -9.07
CA ILE A 273 20.98 19.94 -8.99
C ILE A 273 20.53 20.12 -7.54
N ASP A 274 19.48 20.89 -7.34
CA ASP A 274 18.84 21.05 -6.03
C ASP A 274 18.13 19.74 -5.62
N GLY A 275 18.02 19.49 -4.31
CA GLY A 275 17.38 18.27 -3.79
C GLY A 275 15.93 18.10 -4.25
N ALA A 276 15.17 19.19 -4.42
CA ALA A 276 13.80 19.13 -4.93
C ALA A 276 13.75 18.73 -6.41
N GLU A 277 14.69 19.26 -7.20
CA GLU A 277 14.82 18.91 -8.61
C GLU A 277 15.28 17.46 -8.79
N TYR A 278 16.25 17.02 -7.97
CA TYR A 278 16.68 15.64 -7.94
C TYR A 278 15.50 14.68 -7.70
N ASN A 279 14.70 14.96 -6.67
CA ASN A 279 13.56 14.13 -6.33
C ASN A 279 12.53 14.08 -7.47
N ARG A 280 12.23 15.23 -8.11
CA ARG A 280 11.32 15.28 -9.26
C ARG A 280 11.81 14.41 -10.43
N ARG A 281 13.09 14.51 -10.79
CA ARG A 281 13.68 13.70 -11.86
C ARG A 281 13.72 12.22 -11.50
N ALA A 282 14.04 11.88 -10.24
CA ALA A 282 14.05 10.50 -9.75
C ALA A 282 12.65 9.87 -9.83
N GLU A 283 11.62 10.58 -9.38
CA GLU A 283 10.22 10.12 -9.47
C GLU A 283 9.77 9.96 -10.93
N ARG A 284 10.19 10.89 -11.82
CA ARG A 284 9.94 10.77 -13.26
C ARG A 284 10.63 9.55 -13.85
N GLY A 285 11.88 9.28 -13.49
CA GLY A 285 12.62 8.08 -13.89
C GLY A 285 11.93 6.80 -13.47
N LEU A 286 11.46 6.74 -12.22
CA LEU A 286 10.67 5.59 -11.70
C LEU A 286 9.35 5.44 -12.45
N SER A 287 8.69 6.54 -12.78
CA SER A 287 7.45 6.53 -13.57
C SER A 287 7.67 5.97 -14.98
N PHE A 288 8.81 6.28 -15.59
CA PHE A 288 9.23 5.69 -16.87
C PHE A 288 9.54 4.20 -16.74
N CYS A 289 10.27 3.79 -15.69
CA CYS A 289 10.51 2.38 -15.39
C CYS A 289 9.19 1.61 -15.24
N ALA A 290 8.25 2.15 -14.47
CA ALA A 290 6.95 1.52 -14.23
C ALA A 290 6.14 1.34 -15.53
N ALA A 291 6.13 2.35 -16.40
CA ALA A 291 5.47 2.25 -17.72
C ALA A 291 6.14 1.19 -18.59
N LEU A 292 7.47 1.19 -18.68
CA LEU A 292 8.22 0.20 -19.46
C LEU A 292 7.99 -1.23 -18.98
N VAL A 293 8.06 -1.44 -17.66
CA VAL A 293 7.81 -2.77 -17.06
C VAL A 293 6.40 -3.23 -17.39
N ARG A 294 5.40 -2.40 -17.17
CA ARG A 294 3.99 -2.71 -17.42
C ARG A 294 3.73 -3.03 -18.88
N ASP A 295 4.15 -2.15 -19.78
CA ASP A 295 3.87 -2.26 -21.22
C ASP A 295 4.62 -3.46 -21.84
N THR A 296 5.82 -3.76 -21.33
CA THR A 296 6.62 -4.91 -21.76
C THR A 296 5.96 -6.23 -21.34
N ILE A 297 5.51 -6.35 -20.09
CA ILE A 297 4.82 -7.57 -19.62
C ILE A 297 3.50 -7.77 -20.35
N TYR A 298 2.69 -6.71 -20.52
CA TYR A 298 1.44 -6.81 -21.27
C TYR A 298 1.67 -7.09 -22.77
N GLY A 299 2.83 -6.71 -23.30
CA GLY A 299 3.29 -7.12 -24.63
C GLY A 299 3.74 -8.59 -24.72
N GLY A 300 3.70 -9.35 -23.62
CA GLY A 300 4.09 -10.77 -23.56
C GLY A 300 5.60 -11.01 -23.51
N PHE A 301 6.40 -10.01 -23.17
CA PHE A 301 7.86 -10.11 -23.06
C PHE A 301 8.30 -10.30 -21.61
N SER A 302 9.47 -10.91 -21.42
CA SER A 302 10.08 -11.05 -20.11
C SER A 302 10.85 -9.79 -19.75
N VAL A 303 10.56 -9.18 -18.60
CA VAL A 303 11.23 -7.99 -18.10
C VAL A 303 11.87 -8.24 -16.73
N GLY A 304 13.09 -7.73 -16.55
CA GLY A 304 13.77 -7.65 -15.28
C GLY A 304 13.94 -6.19 -14.88
N PHE A 305 14.16 -5.96 -13.60
CA PHE A 305 14.37 -4.63 -13.06
C PHE A 305 15.44 -4.65 -11.96
N ALA A 306 16.28 -3.62 -11.92
CA ALA A 306 17.20 -3.37 -10.84
C ALA A 306 17.50 -1.87 -10.69
N ALA A 307 17.79 -1.45 -9.47
CA ALA A 307 18.17 -0.09 -9.15
C ALA A 307 19.28 -0.07 -8.09
N ASN A 308 20.09 0.97 -8.07
CA ASN A 308 21.19 1.14 -7.14
C ASN A 308 20.81 1.93 -5.87
N CYS A 309 19.57 1.89 -5.45
CA CYS A 309 19.08 2.58 -4.26
C CYS A 309 18.75 1.62 -3.11
N LYS A 310 18.53 2.18 -1.92
CA LYS A 310 17.95 1.47 -0.78
C LYS A 310 16.45 1.65 -0.73
N ALA A 311 15.77 0.68 -0.15
CA ALA A 311 14.38 0.80 0.22
C ALA A 311 14.23 1.66 1.50
N ILE A 312 13.02 2.11 1.79
CA ILE A 312 12.67 2.94 2.96
C ILE A 312 13.07 2.25 4.28
N ASP A 313 13.08 0.93 4.32
CA ASP A 313 13.51 0.12 5.47
C ASP A 313 15.04 -0.04 5.58
N GLY A 314 15.81 0.54 4.67
CA GLY A 314 17.28 0.55 4.67
C GLY A 314 17.92 -0.66 4.00
N GLU A 315 17.13 -1.62 3.51
CA GLU A 315 17.64 -2.74 2.71
C GLU A 315 17.99 -2.27 1.29
N MET A 316 18.96 -2.94 0.66
CA MET A 316 19.24 -2.69 -0.75
C MET A 316 18.08 -3.12 -1.62
N SER A 317 17.77 -2.32 -2.64
CA SER A 317 16.74 -2.65 -3.61
C SER A 317 17.01 -4.01 -4.26
N SER A 318 15.94 -4.80 -4.36
CA SER A 318 16.02 -6.16 -4.91
C SER A 318 16.22 -6.13 -6.42
N ARG A 319 17.07 -7.04 -6.93
CA ARG A 319 17.19 -7.29 -8.35
C ARG A 319 16.16 -8.33 -8.78
N PHE A 320 15.35 -8.01 -9.77
CA PHE A 320 14.35 -8.89 -10.36
C PHE A 320 14.88 -9.49 -11.68
N PRO A 321 14.86 -10.82 -11.83
CA PRO A 321 15.22 -11.49 -13.08
C PRO A 321 14.19 -11.20 -14.19
N CYS A 322 14.52 -11.52 -15.43
CA CYS A 322 13.55 -11.35 -16.53
C CYS A 322 12.48 -12.43 -16.48
N GLU A 323 11.26 -12.05 -16.12
CA GLU A 323 10.06 -12.89 -16.08
C GLU A 323 8.86 -12.15 -16.69
N SER A 324 7.77 -12.87 -17.02
CA SER A 324 6.60 -12.32 -17.70
C SER A 324 5.29 -12.75 -17.02
N SER A 325 5.16 -12.53 -15.71
CA SER A 325 3.94 -12.85 -14.98
C SER A 325 3.35 -11.60 -14.32
N ASP A 326 2.01 -11.58 -14.11
CA ASP A 326 1.36 -10.49 -13.35
C ASP A 326 1.88 -10.39 -11.92
N ALA A 327 2.18 -11.52 -11.30
CA ALA A 327 2.78 -11.54 -9.96
C ALA A 327 4.17 -10.87 -9.95
N HIS A 328 4.94 -11.06 -11.01
CA HIS A 328 6.24 -10.42 -11.19
C HIS A 328 6.11 -8.90 -11.38
N LEU A 329 5.12 -8.45 -12.18
CA LEU A 329 4.78 -7.04 -12.33
C LEU A 329 4.49 -6.41 -10.97
N ILE A 330 3.57 -7.02 -10.19
CA ILE A 330 3.19 -6.51 -8.86
C ILE A 330 4.41 -6.48 -7.92
N ALA A 331 5.28 -7.48 -7.97
CA ALA A 331 6.48 -7.53 -7.13
C ALA A 331 7.44 -6.37 -7.46
N ILE A 332 7.69 -6.09 -8.75
CA ILE A 332 8.50 -4.94 -9.19
C ILE A 332 7.85 -3.61 -8.77
N MET A 333 6.53 -3.47 -8.96
CA MET A 333 5.81 -2.24 -8.56
C MET A 333 5.88 -2.01 -7.05
N LYS A 334 5.72 -3.06 -6.23
CA LYS A 334 5.88 -2.98 -4.77
C LYS A 334 7.30 -2.57 -4.38
N GLU A 335 8.31 -3.08 -5.08
CA GLU A 335 9.69 -2.66 -4.83
C GLU A 335 9.91 -1.20 -5.21
N MET A 336 9.44 -0.76 -6.38
CA MET A 336 9.51 0.65 -6.77
C MET A 336 8.81 1.57 -5.76
N ALA A 337 7.69 1.14 -5.17
CA ALA A 337 7.02 1.89 -4.11
C ALA A 337 7.87 2.05 -2.84
N ARG A 338 8.76 1.10 -2.55
CA ARG A 338 9.63 1.12 -1.36
C ARG A 338 10.95 1.88 -1.57
N MET A 339 11.32 2.20 -2.80
CA MET A 339 12.61 2.82 -3.12
C MET A 339 12.77 4.22 -2.54
N ASN A 340 13.93 4.46 -1.92
CA ASN A 340 14.36 5.79 -1.50
C ASN A 340 15.49 6.28 -2.42
N PRO A 341 15.24 7.27 -3.28
CA PRO A 341 16.23 7.74 -4.24
C PRO A 341 17.50 8.34 -3.64
N THR A 342 17.44 8.78 -2.38
CA THR A 342 18.52 9.58 -1.76
C THR A 342 19.73 8.77 -1.29
N ASP A 343 19.65 7.42 -1.27
CA ASP A 343 20.67 6.57 -0.65
C ASP A 343 21.10 5.45 -1.62
N GLY A 344 21.89 5.84 -2.61
CA GLY A 344 22.33 4.95 -3.68
C GLY A 344 23.66 4.23 -3.40
N ALA A 345 23.81 3.01 -3.94
CA ALA A 345 25.05 2.28 -4.04
C ALA A 345 25.75 2.54 -5.39
N SER A 346 26.98 2.03 -5.57
CA SER A 346 27.67 2.13 -6.88
C SER A 346 26.92 1.38 -7.96
N PHE A 347 26.45 2.09 -8.99
CA PHE A 347 25.77 1.51 -10.14
C PHE A 347 26.71 0.61 -10.97
N ALA A 348 27.98 0.99 -11.11
CA ALA A 348 28.98 0.15 -11.76
C ALA A 348 29.10 -1.24 -11.14
N SER A 349 29.04 -1.32 -9.80
CA SER A 349 29.06 -2.60 -9.08
C SER A 349 27.83 -3.46 -9.38
N LEU A 350 26.66 -2.85 -9.56
CA LEU A 350 25.43 -3.54 -9.92
C LEU A 350 25.57 -4.15 -11.33
N LEU A 351 26.04 -3.38 -12.31
CA LEU A 351 26.30 -3.88 -13.66
C LEU A 351 27.36 -4.99 -13.67
N GLU A 352 28.44 -4.84 -12.88
CA GLU A 352 29.49 -5.84 -12.78
C GLU A 352 28.97 -7.19 -12.27
N ASN A 353 28.06 -7.17 -11.28
CA ASN A 353 27.44 -8.41 -10.79
C ASN A 353 26.66 -9.14 -11.89
N ASP A 354 25.96 -8.41 -12.77
CA ASP A 354 25.21 -9.00 -13.86
C ASP A 354 26.12 -9.48 -15.00
N ILE A 355 27.23 -8.79 -15.25
CA ILE A 355 28.27 -9.26 -16.16
C ILE A 355 28.88 -10.59 -15.65
N ARG A 356 29.22 -10.66 -14.37
CA ARG A 356 29.75 -11.89 -13.73
C ARG A 356 28.67 -12.99 -13.70
N GLY A 357 27.40 -12.64 -13.57
CA GLY A 357 26.25 -13.55 -13.68
C GLY A 357 26.04 -14.11 -15.09
N GLY A 358 26.81 -13.63 -16.08
CA GLY A 358 26.76 -14.14 -17.44
C GLY A 358 25.57 -13.64 -18.24
N MET A 359 25.08 -12.42 -18.01
CA MET A 359 24.00 -11.81 -18.81
C MET A 359 24.41 -11.74 -20.27
N ARG A 360 23.59 -12.35 -21.13
CA ARG A 360 23.78 -12.39 -22.59
C ARG A 360 22.45 -12.31 -23.29
N ASP A 361 22.48 -11.89 -24.55
CA ASP A 361 21.31 -11.85 -25.44
C ASP A 361 20.09 -11.15 -24.81
N THR A 362 20.34 -10.07 -24.06
CA THR A 362 19.33 -9.30 -23.35
C THR A 362 19.34 -7.87 -23.88
N GLU A 363 18.16 -7.32 -24.10
CA GLU A 363 18.02 -5.88 -24.32
C GLU A 363 18.12 -5.19 -22.95
N VAL A 364 18.92 -4.14 -22.86
CA VAL A 364 19.18 -3.41 -21.61
C VAL A 364 18.80 -1.96 -21.81
N ILE A 365 17.94 -1.45 -20.96
CA ILE A 365 17.61 -0.02 -20.89
C ILE A 365 18.12 0.52 -19.56
N ILE A 366 18.98 1.53 -19.62
CA ILE A 366 19.51 2.22 -18.44
C ILE A 366 18.90 3.62 -18.40
N ILE A 367 18.23 3.93 -17.31
CA ILE A 367 17.67 5.26 -17.02
C ILE A 367 18.56 5.89 -15.95
N ALA A 368 19.17 7.03 -16.25
CA ALA A 368 20.18 7.65 -15.37
C ALA A 368 20.13 9.18 -15.45
N PHE A 369 20.72 9.83 -14.48
CA PHE A 369 20.94 11.30 -14.51
C PHE A 369 22.15 11.66 -15.37
N ASP A 370 23.19 10.84 -15.31
CA ASP A 370 24.44 11.00 -16.08
C ASP A 370 25.23 9.68 -16.03
N HIS A 371 26.31 9.58 -16.77
CA HIS A 371 27.23 8.43 -16.75
C HIS A 371 28.65 8.87 -16.43
N ASN A 372 29.26 8.18 -15.48
CA ASN A 372 30.70 8.28 -15.27
C ASN A 372 31.48 7.31 -16.19
N GLU A 373 32.79 7.50 -16.32
CA GLU A 373 33.66 6.67 -17.17
C GLU A 373 33.59 5.16 -16.78
N GLU A 374 33.45 4.87 -15.50
CA GLU A 374 33.37 3.49 -15.00
C GLU A 374 32.09 2.79 -15.48
N VAL A 375 30.94 3.49 -15.48
CA VAL A 375 29.67 2.96 -15.99
C VAL A 375 29.75 2.74 -17.48
N LEU A 376 30.35 3.66 -18.26
CA LEU A 376 30.54 3.52 -19.70
C LEU A 376 31.40 2.30 -20.07
N ASP A 377 32.45 2.01 -19.28
CA ASP A 377 33.29 0.80 -19.47
C ASP A 377 32.47 -0.47 -19.24
N ARG A 378 31.63 -0.52 -18.19
CA ARG A 378 30.73 -1.66 -17.93
C ARG A 378 29.67 -1.83 -19.02
N ILE A 379 29.12 -0.74 -19.54
CA ILE A 379 28.18 -0.77 -20.67
C ILE A 379 28.87 -1.38 -21.88
N SER A 380 30.06 -0.92 -22.25
CA SER A 380 30.85 -1.47 -23.35
C SER A 380 31.11 -2.97 -23.20
N THR A 381 31.38 -3.41 -21.96
CA THR A 381 31.56 -4.82 -21.63
C THR A 381 30.26 -5.63 -21.83
N LEU A 382 29.11 -5.11 -21.40
CA LEU A 382 27.81 -5.74 -21.65
C LEU A 382 27.52 -5.91 -23.14
N GLU A 383 27.85 -4.92 -23.95
CA GLU A 383 27.67 -4.98 -25.40
C GLU A 383 28.58 -6.03 -26.05
N GLN A 384 29.83 -6.18 -25.58
CA GLN A 384 30.74 -7.24 -26.03
C GLN A 384 30.21 -8.65 -25.76
N PHE A 385 29.41 -8.82 -24.69
CA PHE A 385 28.72 -10.09 -24.38
C PHE A 385 27.44 -10.31 -25.22
N GLY A 386 27.14 -9.46 -26.20
CA GLY A 386 26.01 -9.63 -27.12
C GLY A 386 24.71 -9.02 -26.57
N ASN A 387 24.76 -8.19 -25.56
CA ASN A 387 23.60 -7.42 -25.12
C ASN A 387 23.45 -6.15 -25.96
N SER A 388 22.23 -5.66 -26.11
CA SER A 388 21.97 -4.35 -26.73
C SER A 388 21.66 -3.35 -25.63
N VAL A 389 22.50 -2.35 -25.44
CA VAL A 389 22.31 -1.37 -24.36
C VAL A 389 21.80 -0.05 -24.93
N GLN A 390 20.74 0.47 -24.33
CA GLN A 390 20.20 1.79 -24.63
C GLN A 390 20.14 2.60 -23.34
N THR A 391 20.62 3.85 -23.41
CA THR A 391 20.63 4.75 -22.25
C THR A 391 19.67 5.90 -22.47
N ILE A 392 18.94 6.26 -21.43
CA ILE A 392 18.02 7.38 -21.34
C ILE A 392 18.51 8.30 -20.24
N ILE A 393 18.93 9.50 -20.59
CA ILE A 393 19.33 10.52 -19.61
C ILE A 393 18.10 11.34 -19.21
N LEU A 394 17.93 11.52 -17.90
CA LEU A 394 16.88 12.35 -17.32
C LEU A 394 17.31 13.83 -17.35
N GLU A 395 16.96 14.53 -18.42
CA GLU A 395 17.25 15.95 -18.59
C GLU A 395 16.29 16.83 -17.76
N GLU A 396 16.68 18.11 -17.54
CA GLU A 396 15.77 19.14 -17.08
C GLU A 396 14.55 19.24 -18.00
N GLU A 397 13.37 19.41 -17.42
CA GLU A 397 12.24 19.91 -18.20
C GLU A 397 12.60 21.31 -18.66
N GLY A 398 13.11 21.40 -19.89
CA GLY A 398 13.08 22.68 -20.58
C GLY A 398 11.63 23.12 -20.63
N GLU A 399 11.34 24.35 -20.25
CA GLU A 399 10.07 24.99 -20.56
C GLU A 399 9.72 24.59 -21.99
N GLU A 400 8.68 23.77 -22.17
CA GLU A 400 8.09 23.58 -23.48
C GLU A 400 7.67 24.97 -23.94
N ASP A 401 8.59 25.60 -24.68
CA ASP A 401 8.40 26.89 -25.34
C ASP A 401 7.15 26.72 -26.23
N GLY A 402 6.07 27.36 -25.79
CA GLY A 402 4.81 27.40 -26.50
C GLY A 402 5.04 27.94 -27.91
N ARG A 403 5.26 27.04 -28.84
CA ARG A 403 5.14 27.29 -30.28
C ARG A 403 4.08 26.37 -30.82
N GLU A 404 2.88 26.93 -30.93
CA GLU A 404 1.88 26.53 -31.87
C GLU A 404 2.39 26.48 -33.31
#